data_933c75440ba7d811039bfb7b33e6d752
#
_entry.id   933c75440ba7d811039bfb7b33e6d752
#
_cell.length_a   1.000
_cell.length_b   1.000
_cell.length_c   1.000
_cell.angle_alpha   90.00
_cell.angle_beta   90.00
_cell.angle_gamma   90.00
#
_symmetry.space_group_name_H-M   'P 1'
#
loop_
_entity.id
_entity.type
_entity.pdbx_description
1 polymer ?
#
loop_
_entity_poly.entity_id
_entity_poly.type
_entity_poly.pdbx_seq_one_letter_code
_entity_poly.pdbx_strand_id
1 'polypeptide(L)'
;MRIIAGTHRGRKLVAPEGLVTRPMTDRVRENLFNILGPHLEDAVVLDLFCGSGALGLETLSRGADFCLFVDADPEAVKATETNATTLRLSDEMRIVRRDALRPGTWIKAPGGTGYTVVFADPPYRLTADEAGRQRLAEMAKRLADLGCLAPGAVAMLRAKRGVPMDRPWPGFNLFDERTYGTTTLYLMEYAGTNI
;
A
#
# COMPACT_ATOMS: atom_id res chain seq x y z
N MET A 1 -8.34 -15.28 3.33
CA MET A 1 -8.31 -14.04 2.52
C MET A 1 -8.42 -14.42 1.04
N ARG A 2 -8.92 -13.56 0.18
CA ARG A 2 -9.11 -13.85 -1.26
C ARG A 2 -9.07 -12.55 -2.08
N ILE A 3 -8.84 -12.66 -3.38
CA ILE A 3 -9.04 -11.58 -4.35
C ILE A 3 -10.54 -11.32 -4.50
N ILE A 4 -10.96 -10.06 -4.51
CA ILE A 4 -12.38 -9.65 -4.48
C ILE A 4 -12.92 -9.45 -5.89
N ALA A 5 -12.12 -8.82 -6.77
CA ALA A 5 -12.55 -8.52 -8.14
C ALA A 5 -11.41 -8.66 -9.16
N GLY A 6 -11.72 -8.37 -10.43
CA GLY A 6 -10.76 -8.46 -11.54
C GLY A 6 -10.57 -9.88 -12.07
N THR A 7 -9.50 -10.07 -12.82
CA THR A 7 -9.17 -11.31 -13.55
C THR A 7 -8.96 -12.52 -12.64
N HIS A 8 -8.58 -12.28 -11.36
CA HIS A 8 -8.31 -13.33 -10.37
C HIS A 8 -9.36 -13.44 -9.27
N ARG A 9 -10.56 -12.87 -9.48
CA ARG A 9 -11.67 -12.88 -8.50
C ARG A 9 -11.89 -14.25 -7.88
N GLY A 10 -12.04 -14.29 -6.54
CA GLY A 10 -12.34 -15.49 -5.76
C GLY A 10 -11.11 -16.36 -5.43
N ARG A 11 -9.95 -16.11 -6.00
CA ARG A 11 -8.72 -16.85 -5.69
C ARG A 11 -8.32 -16.63 -4.24
N LYS A 12 -8.02 -17.72 -3.53
CA LYS A 12 -7.59 -17.68 -2.13
C LYS A 12 -6.12 -17.25 -2.05
N LEU A 13 -5.81 -16.45 -1.03
CA LEU A 13 -4.46 -16.02 -0.69
C LEU A 13 -4.04 -16.64 0.65
N VAL A 14 -2.80 -17.11 0.72
CA VAL A 14 -2.18 -17.54 1.98
C VAL A 14 -1.77 -16.32 2.80
N ALA A 15 -1.84 -16.42 4.12
CA ALA A 15 -1.34 -15.42 5.04
C ALA A 15 0.07 -15.79 5.50
N PRO A 16 0.91 -14.80 5.87
CA PRO A 16 2.19 -15.07 6.54
C PRO A 16 1.99 -15.90 7.82
N GLU A 17 2.92 -16.79 8.12
CA GLU A 17 2.94 -17.52 9.39
C GLU A 17 3.23 -16.55 10.55
N GLY A 18 2.60 -16.75 11.70
CA GLY A 18 2.81 -15.93 12.89
C GLY A 18 2.26 -14.49 12.82
N LEU A 19 1.36 -14.20 11.88
CA LEU A 19 0.82 -12.85 11.67
C LEU A 19 0.18 -12.28 12.95
N VAL A 20 0.80 -11.26 13.53
CA VAL A 20 0.31 -10.56 14.73
C VAL A 20 -0.73 -9.48 14.36
N THR A 21 -0.79 -9.07 13.09
CA THR A 21 -1.70 -8.01 12.64
C THR A 21 -2.97 -8.60 12.03
N ARG A 22 -4.13 -8.03 12.41
CA ARG A 22 -5.42 -8.45 11.86
C ARG A 22 -5.54 -7.98 10.40
N PRO A 23 -5.65 -8.90 9.42
CA PRO A 23 -5.81 -8.53 8.03
C PRO A 23 -7.03 -7.63 7.82
N MET A 24 -6.97 -6.76 6.81
CA MET A 24 -8.14 -5.99 6.38
C MET A 24 -9.23 -6.96 5.93
N THR A 25 -10.47 -6.75 6.43
CA THR A 25 -11.60 -7.62 6.04
C THR A 25 -11.95 -7.42 4.57
N ASP A 26 -12.56 -8.43 3.94
CA ASP A 26 -13.00 -8.36 2.55
C ASP A 26 -13.89 -7.13 2.29
N ARG A 27 -14.83 -6.83 3.21
CA ARG A 27 -15.72 -5.67 3.11
C ARG A 27 -14.97 -4.32 3.11
N VAL A 28 -13.99 -4.16 3.99
CA VAL A 28 -13.21 -2.91 4.06
C VAL A 28 -12.37 -2.77 2.80
N ARG A 29 -11.78 -3.85 2.33
CA ARG A 29 -10.98 -3.87 1.10
C ARG A 29 -11.84 -3.58 -0.14
N GLU A 30 -13.04 -4.16 -0.23
CA GLU A 30 -14.01 -3.85 -1.30
C GLU A 30 -14.35 -2.35 -1.34
N ASN A 31 -14.66 -1.75 -0.19
CA ASN A 31 -14.95 -0.32 -0.10
C ASN A 31 -13.74 0.55 -0.50
N LEU A 32 -12.52 0.18 -0.05
CA LEU A 32 -11.29 0.86 -0.47
C LEU A 32 -11.15 0.84 -1.99
N PHE A 33 -11.29 -0.32 -2.60
CA PHE A 33 -11.13 -0.48 -4.05
C PHE A 33 -12.26 0.15 -4.86
N ASN A 34 -13.45 0.34 -4.29
CA ASN A 34 -14.52 1.12 -4.93
C ASN A 34 -14.17 2.62 -4.99
N ILE A 35 -13.49 3.15 -3.96
CA ILE A 35 -13.00 4.54 -3.97
C ILE A 35 -11.84 4.69 -4.97
N LEU A 36 -10.91 3.75 -4.97
CA LEU A 36 -9.72 3.77 -5.83
C LEU A 36 -10.00 3.41 -7.30
N GLY A 37 -11.19 2.90 -7.62
CA GLY A 37 -11.53 2.35 -8.94
C GLY A 37 -11.00 3.15 -10.12
N PRO A 38 -11.18 4.50 -10.18
CA PRO A 38 -10.69 5.31 -11.28
C PRO A 38 -9.16 5.41 -11.40
N HIS A 39 -8.41 4.98 -10.38
CA HIS A 39 -6.94 5.10 -10.30
C HIS A 39 -6.22 3.76 -10.48
N LEU A 40 -6.93 2.69 -10.85
CA LEU A 40 -6.36 1.34 -10.85
C LEU A 40 -5.93 0.84 -12.23
N GLU A 41 -6.59 1.27 -13.29
CA GLU A 41 -6.22 0.91 -14.66
C GLU A 41 -4.84 1.52 -15.00
N ASP A 42 -3.94 0.74 -15.55
CA ASP A 42 -2.56 1.09 -15.88
C ASP A 42 -1.74 1.63 -14.68
N ALA A 43 -2.20 1.37 -13.45
CA ALA A 43 -1.54 1.88 -12.26
C ALA A 43 -0.17 1.24 -12.03
N VAL A 44 0.79 2.08 -11.61
CA VAL A 44 2.07 1.64 -11.07
C VAL A 44 1.99 1.76 -9.54
N VAL A 45 2.01 0.61 -8.86
CA VAL A 45 1.64 0.49 -7.44
C VAL A 45 2.83 0.26 -6.55
N LEU A 46 2.83 0.87 -5.36
CA LEU A 46 3.76 0.62 -4.27
C LEU A 46 2.97 0.11 -3.06
N ASP A 47 3.17 -1.15 -2.67
CA ASP A 47 2.54 -1.77 -1.50
C ASP A 47 3.55 -1.90 -0.36
N LEU A 48 3.51 -0.93 0.57
CA LEU A 48 4.39 -0.84 1.74
C LEU A 48 3.77 -1.57 2.92
N PHE A 49 4.59 -2.36 3.62
CA PHE A 49 4.11 -3.27 4.68
C PHE A 49 3.14 -4.31 4.12
N CYS A 50 3.49 -4.91 2.97
CA CYS A 50 2.57 -5.66 2.12
C CYS A 50 1.98 -6.92 2.75
N GLY A 51 2.62 -7.50 3.77
CA GLY A 51 2.13 -8.70 4.45
C GLY A 51 1.94 -9.87 3.49
N SER A 52 0.68 -10.25 3.22
CA SER A 52 0.33 -11.29 2.24
C SER A 52 0.30 -10.80 0.78
N GLY A 53 0.55 -9.53 0.53
CA GLY A 53 0.40 -8.88 -0.78
C GLY A 53 -1.04 -8.63 -1.21
N ALA A 54 -2.01 -8.72 -0.30
CA ALA A 54 -3.42 -8.71 -0.67
C ALA A 54 -3.90 -7.41 -1.33
N LEU A 55 -3.31 -6.26 -1.01
CA LEU A 55 -3.67 -4.97 -1.63
C LEU A 55 -3.06 -4.85 -3.03
N GLY A 56 -1.76 -5.06 -3.16
CA GLY A 56 -1.10 -4.99 -4.46
C GLY A 56 -1.57 -6.07 -5.44
N LEU A 57 -1.80 -7.31 -4.98
CA LEU A 57 -2.34 -8.39 -5.84
C LEU A 57 -3.78 -8.12 -6.28
N GLU A 58 -4.59 -7.49 -5.44
CA GLU A 58 -5.93 -7.04 -5.83
C GLU A 58 -5.86 -5.95 -6.91
N THR A 59 -4.89 -5.00 -6.82
CA THR A 59 -4.70 -3.97 -7.87
C THR A 59 -4.28 -4.59 -9.20
N LEU A 60 -3.33 -5.51 -9.21
CA LEU A 60 -2.93 -6.24 -10.42
C LEU A 60 -4.11 -7.01 -11.01
N SER A 61 -4.92 -7.66 -10.17
CA SER A 61 -6.16 -8.32 -10.63
C SER A 61 -7.18 -7.38 -11.27
N ARG A 62 -7.11 -6.09 -10.98
CA ARG A 62 -8.00 -5.03 -11.48
C ARG A 62 -7.41 -4.21 -12.64
N GLY A 63 -6.24 -4.57 -13.15
CA GLY A 63 -5.65 -3.96 -14.34
C GLY A 63 -4.50 -2.99 -14.08
N ALA A 64 -3.89 -3.02 -12.89
CA ALA A 64 -2.63 -2.31 -12.66
C ALA A 64 -1.49 -2.96 -13.47
N ASP A 65 -0.59 -2.15 -14.00
CA ASP A 65 0.54 -2.61 -14.83
C ASP A 65 1.67 -3.21 -13.99
N PHE A 66 1.86 -2.69 -12.79
CA PHE A 66 2.98 -3.12 -11.96
C PHE A 66 2.72 -2.88 -10.47
N CYS A 67 3.26 -3.77 -9.63
CA CYS A 67 3.29 -3.58 -8.19
C CYS A 67 4.67 -3.90 -7.59
N LEU A 68 5.26 -2.94 -6.85
CA LEU A 68 6.37 -3.21 -5.95
C LEU A 68 5.84 -3.51 -4.56
N PHE A 69 6.11 -4.73 -4.08
CA PHE A 69 5.80 -5.14 -2.70
C PHE A 69 7.02 -4.97 -1.80
N VAL A 70 6.82 -4.38 -0.64
CA VAL A 70 7.87 -4.11 0.35
C VAL A 70 7.43 -4.60 1.72
N ASP A 71 8.20 -5.50 2.31
CA ASP A 71 8.05 -5.88 3.71
C ASP A 71 9.43 -6.20 4.32
N ALA A 72 9.57 -6.01 5.63
CA ALA A 72 10.77 -6.38 6.37
C ALA A 72 10.74 -7.84 6.85
N ASP A 73 9.54 -8.40 7.01
CA ASP A 73 9.31 -9.75 7.51
C ASP A 73 9.51 -10.78 6.39
N PRO A 74 10.42 -11.77 6.55
CA PRO A 74 10.64 -12.83 5.57
C PRO A 74 9.39 -13.69 5.31
N GLU A 75 8.53 -13.91 6.31
CA GLU A 75 7.31 -14.68 6.14
C GLU A 75 6.25 -13.91 5.31
N ALA A 76 6.22 -12.58 5.44
CA ALA A 76 5.40 -11.73 4.58
C ALA A 76 5.87 -11.80 3.11
N VAL A 77 7.17 -11.68 2.88
CA VAL A 77 7.77 -11.81 1.53
C VAL A 77 7.44 -13.16 0.92
N LYS A 78 7.67 -14.26 1.65
CA LYS A 78 7.38 -15.64 1.21
C LYS A 78 5.88 -15.83 0.88
N ALA A 79 4.98 -15.31 1.72
CA ALA A 79 3.55 -15.41 1.49
C ALA A 79 3.14 -14.65 0.21
N THR A 80 3.67 -13.43 0.01
CA THR A 80 3.42 -12.63 -1.19
C THR A 80 3.95 -13.32 -2.45
N GLU A 81 5.15 -13.90 -2.42
CA GLU A 81 5.73 -14.70 -3.53
C GLU A 81 4.86 -15.91 -3.87
N THR A 82 4.42 -16.66 -2.86
CA THR A 82 3.53 -17.82 -3.03
C THR A 82 2.20 -17.43 -3.68
N ASN A 83 1.62 -16.32 -3.22
CA ASN A 83 0.36 -15.80 -3.75
C ASN A 83 0.51 -15.34 -5.21
N ALA A 84 1.57 -14.59 -5.50
CA ALA A 84 1.86 -14.11 -6.85
C ALA A 84 2.07 -15.25 -7.85
N THR A 85 2.86 -16.26 -7.46
CA THR A 85 3.08 -17.46 -8.28
C THR A 85 1.78 -18.20 -8.55
N THR A 86 0.93 -18.37 -7.51
CA THR A 86 -0.37 -19.05 -7.64
C THR A 86 -1.31 -18.29 -8.59
N LEU A 87 -1.22 -16.96 -8.61
CA LEU A 87 -2.00 -16.09 -9.48
C LEU A 87 -1.35 -15.90 -10.87
N ARG A 88 -0.10 -16.34 -11.09
CA ARG A 88 0.69 -16.14 -12.32
C ARG A 88 0.92 -14.65 -12.64
N LEU A 89 1.18 -13.84 -11.62
CA LEU A 89 1.42 -12.39 -11.69
C LEU A 89 2.90 -12.02 -11.50
N SER A 90 3.82 -12.98 -11.63
CA SER A 90 5.26 -12.77 -11.31
C SER A 90 5.95 -11.76 -12.23
N ASP A 91 5.48 -11.59 -13.46
CA ASP A 91 6.07 -10.67 -14.44
C ASP A 91 5.63 -9.21 -14.24
N GLU A 92 4.51 -9.00 -13.55
CA GLU A 92 3.89 -7.69 -13.31
C GLU A 92 4.29 -7.10 -11.96
N MET A 93 5.31 -7.69 -11.30
CA MET A 93 5.64 -7.30 -9.95
C MET A 93 7.11 -7.47 -9.60
N ARG A 94 7.48 -6.81 -8.51
CA ARG A 94 8.74 -7.04 -7.81
C ARG A 94 8.49 -7.09 -6.30
N ILE A 95 9.16 -8.01 -5.61
CA ILE A 95 9.12 -8.10 -4.15
C ILE A 95 10.51 -7.77 -3.62
N VAL A 96 10.58 -6.95 -2.57
CA VAL A 96 11.82 -6.63 -1.88
C VAL A 96 11.67 -6.75 -0.37
N ARG A 97 12.56 -7.51 0.26
CA ARG A 97 12.66 -7.56 1.71
C ARG A 97 13.46 -6.35 2.20
N ARG A 98 12.77 -5.29 2.61
CA ARG A 98 13.35 -4.03 3.11
C ARG A 98 12.47 -3.40 4.18
N ASP A 99 13.06 -2.55 5.01
CA ASP A 99 12.31 -1.68 5.92
C ASP A 99 11.64 -0.56 5.12
N ALA A 100 10.31 -0.59 5.04
CA ALA A 100 9.51 0.40 4.33
C ALA A 100 9.71 1.83 4.85
N LEU A 101 10.08 1.99 6.13
CA LEU A 101 10.38 3.29 6.73
C LEU A 101 11.70 3.91 6.26
N ARG A 102 12.50 3.18 5.48
CA ARG A 102 13.81 3.62 4.97
C ARG A 102 13.88 3.51 3.45
N PRO A 103 13.05 4.28 2.70
CA PRO A 103 13.11 4.29 1.24
C PRO A 103 14.52 4.66 0.74
N GLY A 104 14.96 4.00 -0.30
CA GLY A 104 16.24 4.23 -0.97
C GLY A 104 16.08 4.08 -2.49
N THR A 105 17.18 4.13 -3.22
CA THR A 105 17.14 4.05 -4.71
C THR A 105 16.54 2.74 -5.25
N TRP A 106 16.47 1.69 -4.43
CA TRP A 106 15.86 0.41 -4.76
C TRP A 106 14.33 0.48 -4.95
N ILE A 107 13.68 1.56 -4.48
CA ILE A 107 12.23 1.72 -4.50
C ILE A 107 11.71 2.39 -5.80
N LYS A 108 12.58 2.79 -6.72
CA LYS A 108 12.14 3.47 -7.93
C LYS A 108 11.22 2.61 -8.80
N ALA A 109 10.18 3.23 -9.32
CA ALA A 109 9.25 2.60 -10.25
C ALA A 109 9.94 2.23 -11.58
N PRO A 110 9.45 1.20 -12.29
CA PRO A 110 9.88 0.91 -13.65
C PRO A 110 9.70 2.13 -14.56
N GLY A 111 10.57 2.31 -15.54
CA GLY A 111 10.46 3.39 -16.51
C GLY A 111 10.63 4.81 -15.95
N GLY A 112 10.79 4.98 -14.63
CA GLY A 112 10.97 6.30 -14.01
C GLY A 112 9.72 7.18 -13.95
N THR A 113 8.53 6.63 -14.21
CA THR A 113 7.24 7.38 -14.25
C THR A 113 6.69 7.73 -12.87
N GLY A 114 7.19 7.09 -11.81
CA GLY A 114 6.68 7.22 -10.45
C GLY A 114 5.47 6.31 -10.18
N TYR A 115 5.17 6.12 -8.89
CA TYR A 115 4.01 5.35 -8.46
C TYR A 115 2.76 6.22 -8.50
N THR A 116 1.68 5.69 -9.05
CA THR A 116 0.37 6.35 -9.12
C THR A 116 -0.52 5.97 -7.93
N VAL A 117 -0.27 4.80 -7.32
CA VAL A 117 -0.97 4.35 -6.11
C VAL A 117 0.04 3.85 -5.08
N VAL A 118 -0.10 4.29 -3.83
CA VAL A 118 0.74 3.87 -2.71
C VAL A 118 -0.15 3.33 -1.58
N PHE A 119 0.05 2.08 -1.20
CA PHE A 119 -0.53 1.54 0.03
C PHE A 119 0.48 1.60 1.16
N ALA A 120 0.02 2.05 2.32
CA ALA A 120 0.74 1.93 3.58
C ALA A 120 -0.20 1.31 4.63
N ASP A 121 0.01 0.02 4.89
CA ASP A 121 -0.73 -0.76 5.88
C ASP A 121 0.19 -1.18 7.04
N PRO A 122 0.76 -0.20 7.79
CA PRO A 122 1.74 -0.48 8.81
C PRO A 122 1.12 -1.19 10.02
N PRO A 123 1.93 -1.91 10.80
CA PRO A 123 1.51 -2.36 12.12
C PRO A 123 0.95 -1.20 12.95
N TYR A 124 -0.14 -1.40 13.67
CA TYR A 124 -0.83 -0.37 14.44
C TYR A 124 0.07 0.39 15.43
N ARG A 125 1.14 -0.23 15.93
CA ARG A 125 2.13 0.44 16.77
C ARG A 125 2.76 1.67 16.10
N LEU A 126 2.89 1.67 14.76
CA LEU A 126 3.44 2.82 14.02
C LEU A 126 2.44 3.96 13.83
N THR A 127 1.15 3.71 13.98
CA THR A 127 0.12 4.76 13.92
C THR A 127 -0.33 5.19 15.31
N ALA A 128 -0.06 4.38 16.36
CA ALA A 128 -0.61 4.57 17.70
C ALA A 128 -0.03 5.79 18.43
N ASP A 129 1.25 6.08 18.24
CA ASP A 129 1.93 7.19 18.89
C ASP A 129 2.49 8.21 17.89
N GLU A 130 2.86 9.38 18.40
CA GLU A 130 3.35 10.49 17.58
C GLU A 130 4.68 10.15 16.88
N ALA A 131 5.60 9.48 17.56
CA ALA A 131 6.90 9.11 17.00
C ALA A 131 6.76 8.16 15.80
N GLY A 132 5.84 7.19 15.89
CA GLY A 132 5.53 6.30 14.78
C GLY A 132 4.90 7.04 13.59
N ARG A 133 3.95 7.94 13.85
CA ARG A 133 3.34 8.78 12.80
C ARG A 133 4.36 9.70 12.13
N GLN A 134 5.28 10.29 12.89
CA GLN A 134 6.37 11.09 12.35
C GLN A 134 7.27 10.27 11.41
N ARG A 135 7.63 9.04 11.78
CA ARG A 135 8.43 8.14 10.92
C ARG A 135 7.70 7.81 9.62
N LEU A 136 6.37 7.63 9.66
CA LEU A 136 5.56 7.44 8.45
C LEU A 136 5.53 8.69 7.57
N ALA A 137 5.45 9.88 8.16
CA ALA A 137 5.53 11.14 7.42
C ALA A 137 6.93 11.37 6.80
N GLU A 138 7.99 11.05 7.52
CA GLU A 138 9.37 11.08 7.00
C GLU A 138 9.57 10.09 5.84
N MET A 139 8.98 8.89 5.95
CA MET A 139 8.98 7.92 4.85
C MET A 139 8.30 8.50 3.60
N ALA A 140 7.12 9.08 3.74
CA ALA A 140 6.38 9.69 2.63
C ALA A 140 7.16 10.86 2.00
N LYS A 141 7.72 11.74 2.84
CA LYS A 141 8.60 12.82 2.38
C LYS A 141 9.77 12.27 1.57
N ARG A 142 10.42 11.22 2.05
CA ARG A 142 11.57 10.62 1.35
C ARG A 142 11.17 9.98 0.01
N LEU A 143 9.96 9.41 -0.11
CA LEU A 143 9.44 8.94 -1.40
C LEU A 143 9.32 10.09 -2.40
N ALA A 144 8.81 11.24 -1.95
CA ALA A 144 8.72 12.46 -2.76
C ALA A 144 10.10 12.99 -3.15
N ASP A 145 11.03 13.12 -2.20
CA ASP A 145 12.41 13.60 -2.42
C ASP A 145 13.19 12.71 -3.41
N LEU A 146 12.90 11.41 -3.45
CA LEU A 146 13.51 10.46 -4.39
C LEU A 146 12.85 10.51 -5.78
N GLY A 147 11.80 11.30 -5.99
CA GLY A 147 11.04 11.34 -7.23
C GLY A 147 10.32 10.01 -7.53
N CYS A 148 9.84 9.34 -6.47
CA CYS A 148 9.17 8.04 -6.62
C CYS A 148 7.66 8.16 -6.88
N LEU A 149 7.07 9.34 -6.72
CA LEU A 149 5.64 9.57 -6.82
C LEU A 149 5.30 10.29 -8.13
N ALA A 150 4.29 9.80 -8.80
CA ALA A 150 3.71 10.50 -9.95
C ALA A 150 2.89 11.71 -9.46
N PRO A 151 2.78 12.80 -10.24
CA PRO A 151 1.82 13.87 -9.94
C PRO A 151 0.41 13.31 -9.80
N GLY A 152 -0.33 13.71 -8.76
CA GLY A 152 -1.66 13.18 -8.49
C GLY A 152 -1.70 11.75 -7.94
N ALA A 153 -0.56 11.20 -7.53
CA ALA A 153 -0.51 9.86 -6.92
C ALA A 153 -1.42 9.76 -5.69
N VAL A 154 -2.19 8.69 -5.61
CA VAL A 154 -3.08 8.44 -4.47
C VAL A 154 -2.41 7.54 -3.46
N ALA A 155 -2.36 7.96 -2.20
CA ALA A 155 -1.86 7.17 -1.09
C ALA A 155 -2.98 6.78 -0.12
N MET A 156 -2.96 5.53 0.33
CA MET A 156 -3.82 5.04 1.42
C MET A 156 -2.95 4.71 2.63
N LEU A 157 -3.30 5.28 3.78
CA LEU A 157 -2.76 4.88 5.09
C LEU A 157 -3.84 4.24 5.93
N ARG A 158 -3.58 3.02 6.44
CA ARG A 158 -4.44 2.40 7.45
C ARG A 158 -3.93 2.68 8.85
N ALA A 159 -4.82 3.15 9.72
CA ALA A 159 -4.55 3.38 11.12
C ALA A 159 -5.61 2.73 12.03
N LYS A 160 -5.32 2.63 13.33
CA LYS A 160 -6.33 2.28 14.33
C LYS A 160 -7.35 3.41 14.43
N ARG A 161 -8.63 3.07 14.62
CA ARG A 161 -9.69 4.04 14.86
C ARG A 161 -9.32 5.01 16.00
N GLY A 162 -9.62 6.30 15.79
CA GLY A 162 -9.37 7.35 16.78
C GLY A 162 -7.92 7.85 16.81
N VAL A 163 -7.06 7.36 15.91
CA VAL A 163 -5.75 7.99 15.66
C VAL A 163 -5.99 9.20 14.76
N PRO A 164 -5.70 10.42 15.22
CA PRO A 164 -5.92 11.61 14.38
C PRO A 164 -4.88 11.67 13.25
N MET A 165 -5.31 12.14 12.09
CA MET A 165 -4.40 12.62 11.05
C MET A 165 -4.40 14.16 11.10
N ASP A 166 -3.81 14.70 12.16
CA ASP A 166 -3.76 16.14 12.40
C ASP A 166 -3.02 16.90 11.29
N ARG A 167 -2.12 16.19 10.60
CA ARG A 167 -1.37 16.68 9.44
C ARG A 167 -1.27 15.59 8.38
N PRO A 168 -1.70 15.84 7.14
CA PRO A 168 -1.41 14.96 6.01
C PRO A 168 0.11 14.76 5.86
N TRP A 169 0.50 13.73 5.13
CA TRP A 169 1.90 13.54 4.79
C TRP A 169 2.44 14.74 4.00
N PRO A 170 3.73 15.10 4.17
CA PRO A 170 4.32 16.22 3.43
C PRO A 170 4.12 16.08 1.92
N GLY A 171 3.56 17.11 1.29
CA GLY A 171 3.21 17.12 -0.13
C GLY A 171 1.92 16.41 -0.49
N PHE A 172 1.14 15.93 0.49
CA PHE A 172 -0.15 15.27 0.25
C PHE A 172 -1.31 16.08 0.82
N ASN A 173 -2.46 16.02 0.16
CA ASN A 173 -3.74 16.54 0.62
C ASN A 173 -4.66 15.38 0.99
N LEU A 174 -5.24 15.40 2.19
CA LEU A 174 -6.28 14.43 2.58
C LEU A 174 -7.56 14.75 1.82
N PHE A 175 -8.13 13.79 1.09
CA PHE A 175 -9.38 13.99 0.35
C PHE A 175 -10.52 13.08 0.84
N ASP A 176 -10.21 11.97 1.54
CA ASP A 176 -11.23 11.09 2.11
C ASP A 176 -10.73 10.41 3.38
N GLU A 177 -11.66 10.18 4.32
CA GLU A 177 -11.43 9.44 5.56
C GLU A 177 -12.59 8.48 5.79
N ARG A 178 -12.29 7.19 5.98
CA ARG A 178 -13.31 6.16 6.20
C ARG A 178 -12.99 5.32 7.42
N THR A 179 -13.92 5.27 8.37
CA THR A 179 -13.79 4.44 9.56
C THR A 179 -14.66 3.18 9.48
N TYR A 180 -14.05 2.03 9.71
CA TYR A 180 -14.69 0.72 9.71
C TYR A 180 -14.33 -0.05 10.99
N GLY A 181 -15.27 -0.17 11.91
CA GLY A 181 -15.03 -0.86 13.18
C GLY A 181 -13.85 -0.26 13.97
N THR A 182 -12.73 -0.96 14.02
CA THR A 182 -11.51 -0.55 14.74
C THR A 182 -10.45 0.08 13.85
N THR A 183 -10.75 0.30 12.57
CA THR A 183 -9.81 0.76 11.53
C THR A 183 -10.28 2.05 10.90
N THR A 184 -9.36 2.98 10.64
CA THR A 184 -9.58 4.16 9.79
C THR A 184 -8.64 4.09 8.59
N LEU A 185 -9.17 4.38 7.40
CA LEU A 185 -8.41 4.55 6.15
C LEU A 185 -8.36 6.05 5.84
N TYR A 186 -7.18 6.57 5.64
CA TYR A 186 -6.91 7.92 5.17
C TYR A 186 -6.47 7.85 3.72
N LEU A 187 -7.18 8.56 2.84
CA LEU A 187 -6.85 8.63 1.42
C LEU A 187 -6.36 10.05 1.11
N MET A 188 -5.18 10.11 0.53
CA MET A 188 -4.45 11.35 0.28
C MET A 188 -4.00 11.40 -1.17
N GLU A 189 -3.98 12.60 -1.76
CA GLU A 189 -3.46 12.86 -3.10
C GLU A 189 -2.14 13.63 -3.00
N TYR A 190 -1.14 13.20 -3.75
CA TYR A 190 0.14 13.89 -3.83
C TYR A 190 0.04 15.13 -4.72
N ALA A 191 0.09 16.29 -4.11
CA ALA A 191 0.04 17.59 -4.80
C ALA A 191 1.40 18.05 -5.36
N GLY A 192 2.46 17.28 -5.11
CA GLY A 192 3.83 17.71 -5.42
C GLY A 192 4.54 18.34 -4.22
N THR A 193 5.85 18.42 -4.29
CA THR A 193 6.63 19.27 -3.38
C THR A 193 6.46 20.72 -3.82
N ASN A 194 5.75 21.53 -3.02
CA ASN A 194 5.85 22.99 -3.18
C ASN A 194 7.33 23.36 -3.01
N ILE A 195 7.97 23.69 -4.11
CA ILE A 195 9.31 24.30 -4.15
C ILE A 195 9.21 25.73 -3.63
#